data_11602e5b0851f2bd1bdb5368fb56aef1
#
_entry.id   11602e5b0851f2bd1bdb5368fb56aef1
#
_cell.length_a   1.000
_cell.length_b   1.000
_cell.length_c   1.000
_cell.angle_alpha   90.00
_cell.angle_beta   90.00
_cell.angle_gamma   90.00
#
_symmetry.space_group_name_H-M   'P 1'
#
loop_
_entity.id
_entity.type
_entity.pdbx_description
1 polymer ?
#
loop_
_entity_poly.entity_id
_entity_poly.type
_entity_poly.pdbx_seq_one_letter_code
_entity_poly.pdbx_strand_id
1 'polypeptide(L)' 'MTLNYQPIICHFCFETFEIDLGIEPQFSCHNVEIFDCEICCNPNKVDTEFDEGEIISLVVSDGNE' A
#
# COMPACT_ATOMS: atom_id res chain seq x y z
N MET A 1 16.96 8.76 -8.71
CA MET A 1 15.51 8.66 -8.59
C MET A 1 15.15 7.39 -7.80
N THR A 2 14.39 7.56 -6.74
CA THR A 2 14.05 6.45 -5.87
C THR A 2 12.66 5.97 -6.17
N LEU A 3 12.54 4.72 -6.59
CA LEU A 3 11.22 4.10 -6.77
C LEU A 3 10.81 3.49 -5.44
N ASN A 4 9.73 3.97 -4.88
CA ASN A 4 9.26 3.54 -3.57
C ASN A 4 8.21 2.45 -3.71
N TYR A 5 8.64 1.29 -4.17
CA TYR A 5 7.77 0.13 -4.23
C TYR A 5 7.69 -0.53 -2.87
N GLN A 6 6.48 -0.80 -2.44
CA GLN A 6 6.22 -1.45 -1.16
C GLN A 6 5.57 -2.80 -1.41
N PRO A 7 6.20 -3.90 -0.99
CA PRO A 7 5.55 -5.21 -1.11
C PRO A 7 4.42 -5.32 -0.09
N ILE A 8 3.28 -5.79 -0.55
CA ILE A 8 2.13 -6.05 0.31
C ILE A 8 1.58 -7.44 0.01
N ILE A 9 0.84 -7.98 0.97
CA ILE A 9 0.21 -9.28 0.83
C ILE A 9 -1.28 -9.06 0.54
N CYS A 10 -1.76 -9.65 -0.55
CA CYS A 10 -3.17 -9.55 -0.92
C CYS A 10 -4.07 -10.09 0.20
N HIS A 11 -5.13 -9.35 0.50
CA HIS A 11 -6.08 -9.72 1.53
C HIS A 11 -6.89 -10.97 1.16
N PHE A 12 -7.01 -11.25 -0.14
CA PHE A 12 -7.86 -12.33 -0.64
C PHE A 12 -7.10 -13.60 -0.99
N CYS A 13 -6.05 -13.49 -1.82
CA CYS A 13 -5.31 -14.67 -2.28
C CYS A 13 -3.99 -14.89 -1.54
N PHE A 14 -3.58 -13.94 -0.70
CA PHE A 14 -2.37 -13.98 0.12
C PHE A 14 -1.07 -14.01 -0.68
N GLU A 15 -1.12 -13.63 -1.95
CA GLU A 15 0.08 -13.50 -2.76
C GLU A 15 0.71 -12.12 -2.54
N THR A 16 2.03 -12.06 -2.61
CA THR A 16 2.76 -10.81 -2.44
C THR A 16 2.85 -10.08 -3.78
N PHE A 17 2.56 -8.78 -3.78
CA PHE A 17 2.77 -7.94 -4.94
C PHE A 17 3.26 -6.56 -4.48
N GLU A 18 3.88 -5.82 -5.41
CA GLU A 18 4.43 -4.52 -5.10
C GLU A 18 3.53 -3.39 -5.56
N ILE A 19 3.44 -2.34 -4.75
CA ILE A 19 2.68 -1.14 -5.07
C ILE A 19 3.62 0.06 -5.04
N ASP A 20 3.28 1.09 -5.83
CA ASP A 20 4.01 2.34 -5.86
C ASP A 20 3.25 3.36 -5.02
N LEU A 21 3.85 3.78 -3.92
CA LEU A 21 3.24 4.74 -3.01
C LEU A 21 3.62 6.19 -3.31
N GLY A 22 4.64 6.42 -4.13
CA GLY A 22 5.05 7.76 -4.51
C GLY A 22 5.43 8.64 -3.32
N ILE A 23 6.15 8.08 -2.36
CA ILE A 23 6.49 8.78 -1.12
C ILE A 23 7.52 9.86 -1.34
N GLU A 24 7.26 11.06 -0.83
CA GLU A 24 8.25 12.14 -0.80
C GLU A 24 8.92 12.17 0.57
N PRO A 25 10.21 12.63 0.65
CA PRO A 25 10.96 12.61 1.90
C PRO A 25 10.34 13.41 3.05
N GLN A 26 9.49 14.39 2.73
CA GLN A 26 8.87 15.25 3.73
C GLN A 26 7.43 14.87 4.04
N PHE A 27 6.99 13.75 3.49
CA PHE A 27 5.60 13.35 3.61
C PHE A 27 5.34 12.77 5.01
N SER A 28 4.41 13.40 5.71
CA SER A 28 3.98 12.96 7.04
C SER A 28 2.47 13.03 7.11
N CYS A 29 1.79 11.93 6.80
CA CYS A 29 0.35 11.86 6.96
C CYS A 29 -0.14 10.44 6.77
N HIS A 30 -1.44 10.29 6.97
CA HIS A 30 -2.15 9.04 6.80
C HIS A 30 -2.73 8.99 5.38
N ASN A 31 -2.50 7.91 4.67
CA ASN A 31 -2.96 7.74 3.31
C ASN A 31 -3.71 6.43 3.15
N VAL A 32 -4.84 6.48 2.45
CA VAL A 32 -5.66 5.30 2.15
C VAL A 32 -5.87 5.24 0.64
N GLU A 33 -5.46 4.14 0.03
CA GLU A 33 -5.62 3.93 -1.41
C GLU A 33 -6.10 2.52 -1.69
N ILE A 34 -6.73 2.33 -2.84
CA ILE A 34 -7.19 1.03 -3.29
C ILE A 34 -6.27 0.54 -4.40
N PHE A 35 -5.73 -0.65 -4.23
CA PHE A 35 -4.89 -1.30 -5.24
C PHE A 35 -5.48 -2.65 -5.61
N ASP A 36 -5.60 -2.91 -6.90
CA ASP A 36 -6.09 -4.20 -7.38
C ASP A 36 -4.95 -5.23 -7.36
N CYS A 37 -5.23 -6.42 -6.86
CA CYS A 37 -4.27 -7.51 -6.90
C CYS A 37 -4.03 -7.94 -8.35
N GLU A 38 -2.76 -8.14 -8.70
CA GLU A 38 -2.39 -8.56 -10.05
C GLU A 38 -2.75 -10.01 -10.33
N ILE A 39 -3.01 -10.78 -9.31
CA ILE A 39 -3.25 -12.23 -9.44
C ILE A 39 -4.73 -12.56 -9.40
N CYS A 40 -5.44 -12.11 -8.36
CA CYS A 40 -6.86 -12.42 -8.20
C CYS A 40 -7.79 -11.28 -8.61
N CYS A 41 -7.26 -10.11 -8.94
CA CYS A 41 -7.98 -8.92 -9.38
C CYS A 41 -8.97 -8.36 -8.36
N ASN A 42 -8.83 -8.71 -7.09
CA ASN A 42 -9.67 -8.15 -6.05
C ASN A 42 -9.08 -6.85 -5.50
N PRO A 43 -9.91 -5.86 -5.15
CA PRO A 43 -9.41 -4.60 -4.63
C PRO A 43 -8.90 -4.76 -3.19
N ASN A 44 -7.74 -4.19 -2.93
CA ASN A 44 -7.14 -4.16 -1.60
C ASN A 44 -7.09 -2.73 -1.11
N LYS A 45 -7.64 -2.49 0.06
CA LYS A 45 -7.57 -1.18 0.70
C LYS A 45 -6.29 -1.13 1.50
N VAL A 46 -5.38 -0.25 1.09
CA VAL A 46 -4.08 -0.09 1.74
C VAL A 46 -4.10 1.17 2.57
N ASP A 47 -4.04 1.01 3.87
CA ASP A 47 -4.03 2.08 4.84
C ASP A 47 -2.58 2.25 5.31
N THR A 48 -1.97 3.37 4.95
CA THR A 48 -0.56 3.61 5.23
C THR A 48 -0.38 4.88 6.04
N GLU A 49 0.47 4.82 7.04
CA GLU A 49 0.81 5.98 7.84
C GLU A 49 2.28 6.30 7.65
N PHE A 50 2.58 7.54 7.31
CA PHE A 50 3.92 8.01 7.01
C PHE A 50 4.39 9.01 8.07
N ASP A 51 5.70 8.98 8.35
CA ASP A 51 6.35 9.96 9.19
C ASP A 51 7.71 10.26 8.58
N GLU A 52 7.91 11.51 8.17
CA GLU A 52 9.14 11.98 7.53
C GLU A 52 9.58 11.11 6.35
N GLY A 53 8.63 10.71 5.54
CA GLY A 53 8.89 9.90 4.35
C GLY A 53 9.04 8.42 4.62
N GLU A 54 8.88 7.98 5.86
CA GLU A 54 8.97 6.57 6.23
C GLU A 54 7.59 5.99 6.53
N ILE A 55 7.42 4.74 6.19
CA ILE A 55 6.19 4.01 6.51
C ILE A 55 6.31 3.47 7.94
N ILE A 56 5.46 3.98 8.83
CA ILE A 56 5.44 3.52 10.23
C ILE A 56 4.31 2.54 10.49
N SER A 57 3.31 2.50 9.60
CA SER A 57 2.22 1.55 9.72
C SER A 57 1.64 1.25 8.34
N LEU A 58 1.32 0.01 8.08
CA LEU A 58 0.69 -0.40 6.83
C LEU A 58 -0.29 -1.53 7.11
N VAL A 59 -1.55 -1.33 6.74
CA VAL A 59 -2.62 -2.31 6.91
C VAL A 59 -3.30 -2.53 5.58
N VAL A 60 -3.47 -3.81 5.22
CA VAL A 60 -4.17 -4.19 3.99
C VAL A 60 -5.48 -4.86 4.38
N SER A 61 -6.56 -4.40 3.78
CA SER A 61 -7.89 -4.93 4.07
C SER A 61 -8.74 -5.00 2.81
N ASP A 62 -10.00 -5.44 2.96
CA ASP A 62 -10.93 -5.57 1.84
C ASP A 62 -11.28 -4.18 1.31
N GLY A 63 -10.98 -3.95 0.02
CA GLY A 63 -11.26 -2.68 -0.63
C GLY A 63 -12.74 -2.41 -0.88
N ASN A 64 -13.61 -3.40 -0.68
CA ASN A 64 -15.05 -3.25 -0.84
C ASN A 64 -15.76 -2.79 0.43
N GLU A 65 -15.03 -2.58 1.49
CA GLU A 65 -15.61 -2.06 2.73
C GLU A 65 -15.90 -0.57 2.66
#